data_e819036f7a4560126441cedc45651e66
#
_entry.id   e819036f7a4560126441cedc45651e66
#
_cell.length_a   1.000
_cell.length_b   1.000
_cell.length_c   1.000
_cell.angle_alpha   90.00
_cell.angle_beta   90.00
_cell.angle_gamma   90.00
#
_symmetry.space_group_name_H-M   'P 1'
#
loop_
_entity.id
_entity.type
_entity.pdbx_description
1 polymer ?
#
loop_
_entity_poly.entity_id
_entity_poly.type
_entity_poly.pdbx_seq_one_letter_code
_entity_poly.pdbx_strand_id
1 'polypeptide(L)'
;MGVVGSNLVWSPLSNLLLYGNTTDVRAADNAGVKISLAPDWGPSGSKNNMHELKVADLWNSEVMDSYFTNYQMVEMVTTNPAAAAEWQDHVGQIKAGMVADLVVIDTFHDDPYRNLIESIDADVRLTVVNGKALFGDQDIMTALKGDDWEPITGGGVSKALDITSSTVVDGSQTWAEIEAGMAMAMRNDVSDIREHWTAPEGVAWSTDTEVQSYLNTEFDGKNRVNAGVSQL
;
A
#
# COMPACT_ATOMS: atom_id res chain seq x y z
N MET A 1 -12.61 14.27 -21.77
CA MET A 1 -12.74 13.29 -20.68
C MET A 1 -14.00 13.52 -19.85
N GLY A 2 -14.25 14.71 -19.29
CA GLY A 2 -15.42 14.94 -18.40
C GLY A 2 -16.80 14.60 -18.97
N VAL A 3 -16.97 14.67 -20.28
CA VAL A 3 -18.26 14.38 -20.94
C VAL A 3 -18.67 12.90 -20.87
N VAL A 4 -17.73 11.99 -20.62
CA VAL A 4 -17.96 10.53 -20.57
C VAL A 4 -17.80 9.93 -19.16
N GLY A 5 -17.77 10.76 -18.12
CA GLY A 5 -17.64 10.27 -16.74
C GLY A 5 -16.28 9.64 -16.44
N SER A 6 -15.22 10.09 -17.11
CA SER A 6 -13.87 9.57 -16.88
C SER A 6 -13.34 9.91 -15.48
N ASN A 7 -12.52 9.03 -14.93
CA ASN A 7 -11.77 9.24 -13.70
C ASN A 7 -10.27 9.30 -14.00
N LEU A 8 -9.54 10.08 -13.22
CA LEU A 8 -8.09 10.17 -13.25
C LEU A 8 -7.53 9.58 -11.96
N VAL A 9 -6.63 8.61 -12.06
CA VAL A 9 -5.81 8.18 -10.93
C VAL A 9 -4.48 8.92 -11.02
N TRP A 10 -4.20 9.75 -10.03
CA TRP A 10 -3.03 10.60 -9.96
C TRP A 10 -2.00 10.04 -8.98
N SER A 11 -0.76 9.89 -9.43
CA SER A 11 0.36 9.38 -8.65
C SER A 11 1.50 10.41 -8.68
N PRO A 12 1.37 11.53 -7.93
CA PRO A 12 2.31 12.65 -8.01
C PRO A 12 3.75 12.26 -7.74
N LEU A 13 4.06 11.45 -6.72
CA LEU A 13 5.44 11.09 -6.42
C LEU A 13 6.11 10.35 -7.57
N SER A 14 5.47 9.32 -8.09
CA SER A 14 6.00 8.56 -9.23
C SER A 14 6.18 9.44 -10.46
N ASN A 15 5.20 10.30 -10.76
CA ASN A 15 5.27 11.22 -11.89
C ASN A 15 6.46 12.17 -11.76
N LEU A 16 6.67 12.76 -10.59
CA LEU A 16 7.78 13.69 -10.33
C LEU A 16 9.14 12.99 -10.43
N LEU A 17 9.27 11.78 -9.87
CA LEU A 17 10.51 11.01 -9.90
C LEU A 17 10.88 10.54 -11.31
N LEU A 18 9.90 10.09 -12.10
CA LEU A 18 10.17 9.51 -13.42
C LEU A 18 10.21 10.55 -14.54
N TYR A 19 9.42 11.61 -14.43
CA TYR A 19 9.22 12.57 -15.53
C TYR A 19 9.61 14.01 -15.18
N GLY A 20 9.93 14.28 -13.92
CA GLY A 20 10.24 15.65 -13.45
C GLY A 20 9.02 16.59 -13.46
N ASN A 21 7.84 16.08 -13.72
CA ASN A 21 6.58 16.82 -13.76
C ASN A 21 5.41 15.86 -13.51
N THR A 22 4.21 16.40 -13.33
CA THR A 22 3.00 15.60 -13.13
C THR A 22 1.87 16.03 -14.04
N THR A 23 0.76 15.27 -14.05
CA THR A 23 -0.45 15.56 -14.79
C THR A 23 -1.04 16.91 -14.39
N ASP A 24 -1.56 17.67 -15.35
CA ASP A 24 -2.33 18.89 -15.08
C ASP A 24 -3.70 18.53 -14.47
N VAL A 25 -3.69 18.29 -13.15
CA VAL A 25 -4.88 17.89 -12.40
C VAL A 25 -5.90 19.03 -12.29
N ARG A 26 -5.46 20.31 -12.35
CA ARG A 26 -6.36 21.46 -12.39
C ARG A 26 -7.18 21.49 -13.69
N ALA A 27 -6.53 21.22 -14.82
CA ALA A 27 -7.25 21.13 -16.10
C ALA A 27 -8.21 19.93 -16.11
N ALA A 28 -7.83 18.80 -15.49
CA ALA A 28 -8.69 17.65 -15.37
C ALA A 28 -9.94 17.96 -14.52
N ASP A 29 -9.75 18.59 -13.34
CA ASP A 29 -10.85 18.99 -12.46
C ASP A 29 -11.79 19.99 -13.14
N ASN A 30 -11.25 21.03 -13.80
CA ASN A 30 -12.03 22.00 -14.58
C ASN A 30 -12.82 21.34 -15.72
N ALA A 31 -12.37 20.19 -16.24
CA ALA A 31 -13.10 19.41 -17.23
C ALA A 31 -14.12 18.44 -16.60
N GLY A 32 -14.33 18.49 -15.28
CA GLY A 32 -15.26 17.62 -14.56
C GLY A 32 -14.79 16.17 -14.41
N VAL A 33 -13.49 15.93 -14.53
CA VAL A 33 -12.89 14.61 -14.28
C VAL A 33 -12.70 14.42 -12.78
N LYS A 34 -13.22 13.35 -12.20
CA LYS A 34 -12.94 13.01 -10.81
C LYS A 34 -11.50 12.56 -10.67
N ILE A 35 -10.82 13.05 -9.62
CA ILE A 35 -9.43 12.74 -9.34
C ILE A 35 -9.36 11.84 -8.12
N SER A 36 -8.62 10.75 -8.24
CA SER A 36 -8.25 9.84 -7.17
C SER A 36 -6.73 9.85 -7.01
N LEU A 37 -6.23 9.68 -5.79
CA LEU A 37 -4.81 9.46 -5.52
C LEU A 37 -4.55 7.97 -5.36
N ALA A 38 -3.44 7.50 -5.89
CA ALA A 38 -2.92 6.17 -5.60
C ALA A 38 -1.39 6.17 -5.69
N PRO A 39 -0.70 5.43 -4.80
CA PRO A 39 0.69 5.08 -5.03
C PRO A 39 0.80 4.30 -6.33
N ASP A 40 1.87 4.56 -7.07
CA ASP A 40 2.25 3.77 -8.23
C ASP A 40 3.12 2.58 -7.79
N TRP A 41 3.91 2.04 -8.68
CA TRP A 41 4.84 0.96 -8.44
C TRP A 41 5.81 1.26 -7.28
N GLY A 42 5.95 0.32 -6.35
CA GLY A 42 6.72 0.51 -5.11
C GLY A 42 8.10 1.15 -5.23
N PRO A 43 8.93 0.85 -6.26
CA PRO A 43 10.24 1.50 -6.42
C PRO A 43 10.21 2.99 -6.78
N SER A 44 9.13 3.50 -7.37
CA SER A 44 9.01 4.90 -7.79
C SER A 44 7.83 5.64 -7.16
N GLY A 45 6.92 4.92 -6.52
CA GLY A 45 5.73 5.47 -5.88
C GLY A 45 5.89 5.69 -4.38
N SER A 46 4.84 6.20 -3.78
CA SER A 46 4.70 6.32 -2.34
C SER A 46 4.49 4.95 -1.69
N LYS A 47 4.93 4.80 -0.44
CA LYS A 47 4.75 3.54 0.31
C LYS A 47 3.28 3.23 0.63
N ASN A 48 2.43 4.26 0.70
CA ASN A 48 0.99 4.13 0.96
C ASN A 48 0.25 5.42 0.57
N ASN A 49 -1.09 5.40 0.63
CA ASN A 49 -1.93 6.55 0.29
C ASN A 49 -1.73 7.77 1.21
N MET A 50 -1.34 7.61 2.48
CA MET A 50 -1.04 8.73 3.37
C MET A 50 0.23 9.47 2.91
N HIS A 51 1.22 8.73 2.44
CA HIS A 51 2.43 9.34 1.86
C HIS A 51 2.10 10.04 0.53
N GLU A 52 1.32 9.43 -0.35
CA GLU A 52 0.91 10.05 -1.61
C GLU A 52 0.10 11.33 -1.39
N LEU A 53 -0.77 11.34 -0.37
CA LEU A 53 -1.57 12.50 0.01
C LEU A 53 -0.69 13.69 0.45
N LYS A 54 0.41 13.44 1.17
CA LYS A 54 1.39 14.48 1.52
C LYS A 54 2.09 15.06 0.31
N VAL A 55 2.47 14.23 -0.65
CA VAL A 55 3.11 14.70 -1.89
C VAL A 55 2.13 15.52 -2.71
N ALA A 56 0.87 15.08 -2.79
CA ALA A 56 -0.20 15.83 -3.46
C ALA A 56 -0.47 17.17 -2.77
N ASP A 57 -0.49 17.21 -1.44
CA ASP A 57 -0.66 18.42 -0.65
C ASP A 57 0.49 19.42 -0.86
N LEU A 58 1.72 18.93 -0.85
CA LEU A 58 2.89 19.76 -1.15
C LEU A 58 2.81 20.35 -2.57
N TRP A 59 2.43 19.54 -3.56
CA TRP A 59 2.23 20.03 -4.93
C TRP A 59 1.10 21.04 -5.01
N ASN A 60 -0.01 20.79 -4.31
CA ASN A 60 -1.15 21.68 -4.24
C ASN A 60 -0.78 23.04 -3.64
N SER A 61 -0.01 23.06 -2.55
CA SER A 61 0.39 24.31 -1.88
C SER A 61 1.46 25.09 -2.64
N GLU A 62 2.52 24.40 -3.13
CA GLU A 62 3.70 25.09 -3.69
C GLU A 62 3.56 25.42 -5.17
N VAL A 63 2.74 24.69 -5.93
CA VAL A 63 2.65 24.80 -7.39
C VAL A 63 1.26 25.23 -7.85
N MET A 64 0.23 24.84 -7.11
CA MET A 64 -1.17 25.06 -7.51
C MET A 64 -1.89 26.17 -6.71
N ASP A 65 -1.18 26.96 -5.92
CA ASP A 65 -1.76 28.04 -5.11
C ASP A 65 -2.92 27.55 -4.20
N SER A 66 -2.77 26.36 -3.59
CA SER A 66 -3.79 25.72 -2.74
C SER A 66 -5.15 25.59 -3.45
N TYR A 67 -5.13 25.12 -4.68
CA TYR A 67 -6.32 24.97 -5.54
C TYR A 67 -7.36 24.03 -4.94
N PHE A 68 -6.94 22.86 -4.42
CA PHE A 68 -7.81 21.93 -3.73
C PHE A 68 -7.86 22.21 -2.24
N THR A 69 -9.05 22.11 -1.66
CA THR A 69 -9.27 22.14 -0.21
C THR A 69 -8.82 20.84 0.44
N ASN A 70 -8.55 20.85 1.77
CA ASN A 70 -8.25 19.63 2.54
C ASN A 70 -9.32 18.55 2.36
N TYR A 71 -10.60 18.95 2.36
CA TYR A 71 -11.72 18.04 2.13
C TYR A 71 -11.65 17.35 0.77
N GLN A 72 -11.45 18.11 -0.31
CA GLN A 72 -11.31 17.55 -1.66
C GLN A 72 -10.12 16.59 -1.79
N MET A 73 -9.02 16.90 -1.12
CA MET A 73 -7.85 16.01 -1.11
C MET A 73 -8.14 14.70 -0.40
N VAL A 74 -8.90 14.73 0.70
CA VAL A 74 -9.34 13.50 1.38
C VAL A 74 -10.35 12.71 0.52
N GLU A 75 -11.22 13.38 -0.24
CA GLU A 75 -12.09 12.69 -1.20
C GLU A 75 -11.27 11.92 -2.27
N MET A 76 -10.09 12.40 -2.65
CA MET A 76 -9.21 11.70 -3.61
C MET A 76 -8.67 10.36 -3.10
N VAL A 77 -8.69 10.11 -1.80
CA VAL A 77 -8.27 8.83 -1.19
C VAL A 77 -9.43 8.03 -0.58
N THR A 78 -10.67 8.51 -0.70
CA THR A 78 -11.85 7.88 -0.11
C THR A 78 -12.99 7.71 -1.12
N THR A 79 -13.83 8.71 -1.28
CA THR A 79 -15.05 8.65 -2.11
C THR A 79 -14.77 8.61 -3.60
N ASN A 80 -13.75 9.30 -4.07
CA ASN A 80 -13.44 9.35 -5.50
C ASN A 80 -12.92 8.00 -6.03
N PRO A 81 -11.93 7.32 -5.39
CA PRO A 81 -11.52 6.00 -5.83
C PRO A 81 -12.64 4.95 -5.71
N ALA A 82 -13.50 5.03 -4.69
CA ALA A 82 -14.66 4.16 -4.60
C ALA A 82 -15.61 4.34 -5.79
N ALA A 83 -15.87 5.59 -6.19
CA ALA A 83 -16.68 5.89 -7.37
C ALA A 83 -15.99 5.49 -8.68
N ALA A 84 -14.66 5.63 -8.78
CA ALA A 84 -13.89 5.22 -9.94
C ALA A 84 -13.92 3.70 -10.16
N ALA A 85 -13.96 2.92 -9.07
CA ALA A 85 -14.09 1.47 -9.07
C ALA A 85 -15.55 0.98 -9.16
N GLU A 86 -16.54 1.87 -9.21
CA GLU A 86 -17.98 1.55 -9.13
C GLU A 86 -18.39 0.86 -7.82
N TRP A 87 -17.64 1.11 -6.73
CA TRP A 87 -17.87 0.55 -5.38
C TRP A 87 -18.42 1.56 -4.37
N GLN A 88 -18.89 2.73 -4.82
CA GLN A 88 -19.37 3.82 -3.98
C GLN A 88 -20.56 3.45 -3.08
N ASP A 89 -21.28 2.37 -3.38
CA ASP A 89 -22.37 1.85 -2.58
C ASP A 89 -21.92 0.88 -1.47
N HIS A 90 -20.63 0.54 -1.46
CA HIS A 90 -20.03 -0.43 -0.54
C HIS A 90 -18.95 0.16 0.35
N VAL A 91 -18.09 1.03 -0.19
CA VAL A 91 -16.92 1.61 0.50
C VAL A 91 -16.75 3.10 0.21
N GLY A 92 -15.78 3.74 0.86
CA GLY A 92 -15.40 5.13 0.64
C GLY A 92 -16.08 6.15 1.56
N GLN A 93 -17.05 5.72 2.38
CA GLN A 93 -17.76 6.59 3.32
C GLN A 93 -18.09 5.83 4.61
N ILE A 94 -18.17 6.54 5.73
CA ILE A 94 -18.70 6.01 6.99
C ILE A 94 -20.21 6.21 6.96
N LYS A 95 -20.93 5.14 6.60
CA LYS A 95 -22.39 5.16 6.48
C LYS A 95 -22.97 3.78 6.82
N ALA A 96 -24.14 3.76 7.46
CA ALA A 96 -24.83 2.51 7.79
C ALA A 96 -25.10 1.68 6.52
N GLY A 97 -24.77 0.39 6.57
CA GLY A 97 -24.92 -0.56 5.47
C GLY A 97 -23.71 -0.69 4.56
N MET A 98 -22.69 0.14 4.73
CA MET A 98 -21.41 0.01 4.01
C MET A 98 -20.45 -0.94 4.74
N VAL A 99 -19.46 -1.42 4.01
CA VAL A 99 -18.36 -2.23 4.57
C VAL A 99 -17.58 -1.39 5.59
N ALA A 100 -17.27 -1.99 6.72
CA ALA A 100 -16.52 -1.32 7.78
C ALA A 100 -15.00 -1.41 7.50
N ASP A 101 -14.55 -0.63 6.52
CA ASP A 101 -13.15 -0.36 6.23
C ASP A 101 -12.81 1.01 6.85
N LEU A 102 -12.10 1.00 7.96
CA LEU A 102 -11.91 2.18 8.79
C LEU A 102 -10.43 2.34 9.16
N VAL A 103 -9.99 3.59 9.25
CA VAL A 103 -8.74 3.95 9.90
C VAL A 103 -9.03 4.93 11.05
N VAL A 104 -8.41 4.69 12.19
CA VAL A 104 -8.44 5.59 13.35
C VAL A 104 -7.05 6.18 13.50
N ILE A 105 -6.98 7.50 13.63
CA ILE A 105 -5.73 8.27 13.66
C ILE A 105 -5.74 9.15 14.91
N ASP A 106 -4.58 9.38 15.49
CA ASP A 106 -4.42 10.35 16.58
C ASP A 106 -4.83 11.76 16.14
N THR A 107 -5.44 12.50 17.04
CA THR A 107 -5.91 13.86 16.80
C THR A 107 -4.88 14.86 17.30
N PHE A 108 -4.32 15.66 16.38
CA PHE A 108 -3.38 16.75 16.67
C PHE A 108 -3.72 18.03 15.92
N HIS A 109 -4.79 18.01 15.10
CA HIS A 109 -5.29 19.17 14.35
C HIS A 109 -6.81 19.33 14.55
N ASP A 110 -7.30 20.58 14.63
CA ASP A 110 -8.73 20.88 14.74
C ASP A 110 -9.51 20.55 13.46
N ASP A 111 -8.90 20.74 12.28
CA ASP A 111 -9.46 20.29 10.99
C ASP A 111 -9.14 18.81 10.78
N PRO A 112 -10.14 17.92 10.78
CA PRO A 112 -9.94 16.48 10.63
C PRO A 112 -9.34 16.08 9.27
N TYR A 113 -9.58 16.85 8.23
CA TYR A 113 -9.02 16.58 6.90
C TYR A 113 -7.53 16.95 6.87
N ARG A 114 -7.16 18.08 7.46
CA ARG A 114 -5.75 18.46 7.62
C ARG A 114 -5.02 17.47 8.53
N ASN A 115 -5.66 17.01 9.59
CA ASN A 115 -5.14 15.98 10.48
C ASN A 115 -4.77 14.71 9.71
N LEU A 116 -5.64 14.21 8.81
CA LEU A 116 -5.33 13.05 7.97
C LEU A 116 -4.17 13.33 7.00
N ILE A 117 -4.16 14.49 6.35
CA ILE A 117 -3.11 14.87 5.40
C ILE A 117 -1.73 14.89 6.07
N GLU A 118 -1.64 15.38 7.30
CA GLU A 118 -0.38 15.48 8.04
C GLU A 118 0.02 14.20 8.81
N SER A 119 -0.91 13.25 9.00
CA SER A 119 -0.65 12.02 9.75
C SER A 119 0.44 11.17 9.13
N ILE A 120 1.22 10.51 9.96
CA ILE A 120 2.24 9.53 9.58
C ILE A 120 1.84 8.13 10.06
N ASP A 121 2.59 7.11 9.68
CA ASP A 121 2.29 5.71 10.05
C ASP A 121 2.22 5.51 11.57
N ALA A 122 3.01 6.26 12.35
CA ALA A 122 2.98 6.20 13.82
C ALA A 122 1.65 6.66 14.42
N ASP A 123 0.95 7.59 13.75
CA ASP A 123 -0.32 8.16 14.20
C ASP A 123 -1.52 7.24 13.95
N VAL A 124 -1.34 6.16 13.19
CA VAL A 124 -2.41 5.18 12.93
C VAL A 124 -2.63 4.35 14.19
N ARG A 125 -3.78 4.52 14.83
CA ARG A 125 -4.18 3.83 16.05
C ARG A 125 -4.91 2.52 15.81
N LEU A 126 -5.65 2.43 14.70
CA LEU A 126 -6.37 1.21 14.33
C LEU A 126 -6.66 1.20 12.84
N THR A 127 -6.50 0.05 12.22
CA THR A 127 -7.00 -0.25 10.87
C THR A 127 -7.96 -1.42 10.93
N VAL A 128 -9.17 -1.22 10.41
CA VAL A 128 -10.23 -2.22 10.30
C VAL A 128 -10.52 -2.48 8.84
N VAL A 129 -10.57 -3.74 8.45
CA VAL A 129 -10.93 -4.16 7.10
C VAL A 129 -12.06 -5.17 7.18
N ASN A 130 -13.15 -4.89 6.48
CA ASN A 130 -14.36 -5.71 6.52
C ASN A 130 -14.84 -6.02 7.95
N GLY A 131 -14.78 -5.02 8.83
CA GLY A 131 -15.17 -5.14 10.23
C GLY A 131 -14.18 -5.86 11.15
N LYS A 132 -13.00 -6.27 10.64
CA LYS A 132 -11.96 -6.95 11.43
C LYS A 132 -10.81 -6.00 11.72
N ALA A 133 -10.43 -5.87 12.99
CA ALA A 133 -9.22 -5.16 13.37
C ALA A 133 -8.00 -5.97 12.93
N LEU A 134 -7.15 -5.37 12.09
CA LEU A 134 -5.96 -6.04 11.54
C LEU A 134 -4.66 -5.45 12.03
N PHE A 135 -4.62 -4.15 12.32
CA PHE A 135 -3.42 -3.43 12.74
C PHE A 135 -3.81 -2.32 13.69
N GLY A 136 -3.01 -2.05 14.70
CA GLY A 136 -3.26 -0.91 15.60
C GLY A 136 -2.37 -0.89 16.84
N ASP A 137 -2.72 0.02 17.75
CA ASP A 137 -2.10 0.08 19.05
C ASP A 137 -2.40 -1.20 19.83
N GLN A 138 -1.40 -1.71 20.58
CA GLN A 138 -1.49 -2.98 21.26
C GLN A 138 -2.63 -3.04 22.30
N ASP A 139 -2.90 -1.94 22.99
CA ASP A 139 -4.01 -1.85 23.96
C ASP A 139 -5.38 -1.92 23.28
N ILE A 140 -5.53 -1.28 22.13
CA ILE A 140 -6.77 -1.32 21.32
C ILE A 140 -6.96 -2.73 20.75
N MET A 141 -5.93 -3.31 20.16
CA MET A 141 -5.99 -4.66 19.59
C MET A 141 -6.29 -5.70 20.66
N THR A 142 -5.64 -5.60 21.85
CA THR A 142 -5.92 -6.48 22.99
C THR A 142 -7.38 -6.35 23.45
N ALA A 143 -7.92 -5.13 23.52
CA ALA A 143 -9.31 -4.92 23.89
C ALA A 143 -10.32 -5.52 22.90
N LEU A 144 -9.97 -5.56 21.60
CA LEU A 144 -10.84 -6.07 20.53
C LEU A 144 -10.70 -7.58 20.29
N LYS A 145 -9.51 -8.15 20.50
CA LYS A 145 -9.14 -9.51 20.06
C LYS A 145 -8.47 -10.38 21.13
N GLY A 146 -8.22 -9.87 22.33
CA GLY A 146 -7.39 -10.55 23.32
C GLY A 146 -5.93 -10.62 22.88
N ASP A 147 -5.35 -11.82 22.87
CA ASP A 147 -3.94 -12.05 22.51
C ASP A 147 -3.77 -12.53 21.04
N ASP A 148 -4.82 -12.47 20.23
CA ASP A 148 -4.80 -12.91 18.81
C ASP A 148 -4.17 -11.84 17.89
N TRP A 149 -2.91 -11.51 18.13
CA TRP A 149 -2.11 -10.58 17.32
C TRP A 149 -0.61 -10.80 17.54
N GLU A 150 0.18 -10.30 16.62
CA GLU A 150 1.65 -10.31 16.69
C GLU A 150 2.20 -8.91 16.94
N PRO A 151 3.27 -8.74 17.77
CA PRO A 151 3.92 -7.45 17.94
C PRO A 151 4.74 -7.10 16.70
N ILE A 152 4.57 -5.87 16.24
CA ILE A 152 5.38 -5.29 15.14
C ILE A 152 5.82 -3.88 15.49
N THR A 153 6.71 -3.31 14.68
CA THR A 153 7.07 -1.89 14.73
C THR A 153 6.49 -1.19 13.50
N GLY A 154 5.57 -0.26 13.73
CA GLY A 154 4.98 0.59 12.71
C GLY A 154 5.32 2.05 12.93
N GLY A 155 5.96 2.73 11.95
CA GLY A 155 6.36 4.13 12.09
C GLY A 155 7.35 4.40 13.24
N GLY A 156 8.13 3.39 13.66
CA GLY A 156 9.06 3.49 14.79
C GLY A 156 8.43 3.29 16.16
N VAL A 157 7.13 2.95 16.24
CA VAL A 157 6.41 2.69 17.50
C VAL A 157 5.91 1.24 17.54
N SER A 158 5.73 0.71 18.78
CA SER A 158 5.20 -0.64 18.97
C SER A 158 3.73 -0.69 18.60
N LYS A 159 3.38 -1.63 17.73
CA LYS A 159 2.02 -1.88 17.22
C LYS A 159 1.70 -3.37 17.33
N ALA A 160 0.47 -3.71 17.01
CA ALA A 160 -0.04 -5.07 16.91
C ALA A 160 -0.58 -5.32 15.50
N LEU A 161 -0.38 -6.53 14.98
CA LEU A 161 -0.84 -6.96 13.67
C LEU A 161 -1.53 -8.33 13.78
N ASP A 162 -2.67 -8.51 13.11
CA ASP A 162 -3.28 -9.81 12.86
C ASP A 162 -3.62 -9.95 11.39
N ILE A 163 -2.87 -10.78 10.70
CA ILE A 163 -3.08 -11.15 9.30
C ILE A 163 -3.39 -12.63 9.13
N THR A 164 -3.39 -13.41 10.22
CA THR A 164 -3.61 -14.87 10.19
C THR A 164 -5.03 -15.24 9.78
N SER A 165 -5.99 -14.32 9.97
CA SER A 165 -7.38 -14.54 9.58
C SER A 165 -7.68 -14.23 8.10
N SER A 166 -6.66 -13.99 7.29
CA SER A 166 -6.82 -13.78 5.84
C SER A 166 -7.32 -15.06 5.17
N THR A 167 -8.36 -14.92 4.35
CA THR A 167 -8.90 -16.02 3.52
C THR A 167 -8.29 -16.07 2.12
N VAL A 168 -7.24 -15.29 1.88
CA VAL A 168 -6.50 -15.31 0.63
C VAL A 168 -5.74 -16.63 0.51
N VAL A 169 -5.55 -17.13 -0.70
CA VAL A 169 -4.71 -18.29 -0.98
C VAL A 169 -3.35 -18.08 -0.31
N ASP A 170 -2.92 -19.06 0.51
CA ASP A 170 -1.76 -18.97 1.41
C ASP A 170 -1.89 -17.92 2.54
N GLY A 171 -3.05 -17.30 2.73
CA GLY A 171 -3.39 -16.51 3.91
C GLY A 171 -3.47 -17.43 5.13
N SER A 172 -3.08 -17.06 6.26
CA SER A 172 -2.88 -17.74 7.54
C SER A 172 -1.41 -17.79 7.96
N GLN A 173 -0.53 -17.16 7.18
CA GLN A 173 0.85 -16.95 7.61
C GLN A 173 0.89 -15.88 8.70
N THR A 174 1.74 -16.12 9.68
CA THR A 174 2.12 -15.12 10.68
C THR A 174 3.05 -14.07 10.04
N TRP A 175 3.14 -12.89 10.63
CA TRP A 175 4.12 -11.89 10.20
C TRP A 175 5.56 -12.43 10.29
N ALA A 176 5.86 -13.17 11.36
CA ALA A 176 7.17 -13.79 11.55
C ALA A 176 7.52 -14.78 10.42
N GLU A 177 6.55 -15.57 9.94
CA GLU A 177 6.75 -16.46 8.80
C GLU A 177 7.00 -15.71 7.51
N ILE A 178 6.27 -14.60 7.28
CA ILE A 178 6.49 -13.73 6.13
C ILE A 178 7.88 -13.09 6.17
N GLU A 179 8.30 -12.53 7.33
CA GLU A 179 9.65 -11.96 7.49
C GLU A 179 10.74 -12.99 7.24
N ALA A 180 10.58 -14.20 7.77
CA ALA A 180 11.54 -15.29 7.55
C ALA A 180 11.60 -15.68 6.06
N GLY A 181 10.46 -15.79 5.38
CA GLY A 181 10.37 -16.07 3.95
C GLY A 181 11.01 -14.97 3.10
N MET A 182 10.75 -13.70 3.41
CA MET A 182 11.38 -12.59 2.73
C MET A 182 12.89 -12.54 2.95
N ALA A 183 13.35 -12.74 4.20
CA ALA A 183 14.79 -12.79 4.52
C ALA A 183 15.49 -13.93 3.76
N MET A 184 14.83 -15.08 3.62
CA MET A 184 15.34 -16.20 2.84
C MET A 184 15.42 -15.86 1.35
N ALA A 185 14.37 -15.28 0.77
CA ALA A 185 14.35 -14.84 -0.62
C ALA A 185 15.41 -13.76 -0.92
N MET A 186 15.69 -12.89 0.05
CA MET A 186 16.72 -11.85 -0.09
C MET A 186 18.15 -12.39 0.00
N ARG A 187 18.39 -13.56 0.58
CA ARG A 187 19.74 -14.17 0.61
C ARG A 187 20.23 -14.57 -0.78
N ASN A 188 19.32 -14.74 -1.73
CA ASN A 188 19.62 -15.13 -3.12
C ASN A 188 20.49 -16.39 -3.22
N ASP A 189 20.40 -17.31 -2.25
CA ASP A 189 21.08 -18.57 -2.32
C ASP A 189 20.23 -19.55 -3.14
N VAL A 190 20.83 -20.08 -4.22
CA VAL A 190 20.14 -21.00 -5.13
C VAL A 190 19.70 -22.28 -4.41
N SER A 191 20.45 -22.71 -3.39
CA SER A 191 20.10 -23.88 -2.58
C SER A 191 18.88 -23.61 -1.69
N ASP A 192 18.78 -22.42 -1.11
CA ASP A 192 17.60 -22.02 -0.33
C ASP A 192 16.34 -21.95 -1.20
N ILE A 193 16.45 -21.41 -2.42
CA ILE A 193 15.36 -21.38 -3.39
C ILE A 193 14.92 -22.81 -3.72
N ARG A 194 15.84 -23.70 -4.00
CA ARG A 194 15.55 -25.13 -4.29
C ARG A 194 14.80 -25.82 -3.16
N GLU A 195 15.18 -25.58 -1.92
CA GLU A 195 14.62 -26.28 -0.76
C GLU A 195 13.22 -25.80 -0.38
N HIS A 196 12.90 -24.52 -0.63
CA HIS A 196 11.70 -23.89 -0.09
C HIS A 196 10.70 -23.42 -1.15
N TRP A 197 11.08 -23.42 -2.42
CA TRP A 197 10.22 -22.96 -3.52
C TRP A 197 9.99 -24.10 -4.52
N THR A 198 8.85 -24.05 -5.19
CA THR A 198 8.54 -24.93 -6.32
C THR A 198 8.53 -24.13 -7.62
N ALA A 199 8.82 -24.83 -8.74
CA ALA A 199 8.58 -24.25 -10.05
C ALA A 199 7.09 -23.85 -10.20
N PRO A 200 6.74 -22.91 -11.10
CA PRO A 200 5.36 -22.47 -11.31
C PRO A 200 4.38 -23.62 -11.59
N GLU A 201 4.86 -24.72 -12.14
CA GLU A 201 4.09 -25.95 -12.39
C GLU A 201 3.89 -26.83 -11.14
N GLY A 202 4.35 -26.36 -9.97
CA GLY A 202 4.24 -27.10 -8.72
C GLY A 202 5.21 -28.27 -8.56
N VAL A 203 6.24 -28.33 -9.40
CA VAL A 203 7.27 -29.37 -9.36
C VAL A 203 8.47 -28.87 -8.55
N ALA A 204 8.90 -29.64 -7.56
CA ALA A 204 10.10 -29.32 -6.80
C ALA A 204 11.36 -29.50 -7.68
N TRP A 205 12.28 -28.55 -7.59
CA TRP A 205 13.60 -28.71 -8.21
C TRP A 205 14.46 -29.70 -7.41
N SER A 206 15.15 -30.58 -8.13
CA SER A 206 15.99 -31.58 -7.51
C SER A 206 17.46 -31.16 -7.38
N THR A 207 17.89 -30.17 -8.15
CA THR A 207 19.28 -29.67 -8.17
C THR A 207 19.34 -28.14 -8.28
N ASP A 208 20.42 -27.55 -7.76
CA ASP A 208 20.71 -26.12 -7.91
C ASP A 208 20.84 -25.70 -9.38
N THR A 209 21.30 -26.65 -10.24
CA THR A 209 21.42 -26.42 -11.67
C THR A 209 20.04 -26.21 -12.34
N GLU A 210 19.02 -26.92 -11.91
CA GLU A 210 17.64 -26.72 -12.42
C GLU A 210 17.09 -25.37 -12.02
N VAL A 211 17.27 -24.95 -10.76
CA VAL A 211 16.90 -23.62 -10.29
C VAL A 211 17.62 -22.55 -11.10
N GLN A 212 18.94 -22.68 -11.24
CA GLN A 212 19.76 -21.71 -11.98
C GLN A 212 19.35 -21.65 -13.45
N SER A 213 19.03 -22.78 -14.06
CA SER A 213 18.54 -22.83 -15.46
C SER A 213 17.19 -22.11 -15.60
N TYR A 214 16.28 -22.34 -14.66
CA TYR A 214 15.00 -21.63 -14.62
C TYR A 214 15.18 -20.11 -14.48
N LEU A 215 15.96 -19.66 -13.50
CA LEU A 215 16.23 -18.24 -13.29
C LEU A 215 16.91 -17.58 -14.51
N ASN A 216 17.82 -18.28 -15.16
CA ASN A 216 18.49 -17.78 -16.36
C ASN A 216 17.50 -17.64 -17.53
N THR A 217 16.52 -18.54 -17.64
CA THR A 217 15.48 -18.49 -18.67
C THR A 217 14.53 -17.33 -18.42
N GLU A 218 14.01 -17.22 -17.20
CA GLU A 218 13.05 -16.15 -16.83
C GLU A 218 13.65 -14.74 -16.92
N PHE A 219 14.93 -14.60 -16.58
CA PHE A 219 15.62 -13.31 -16.63
C PHE A 219 16.47 -13.11 -17.89
N ASP A 220 16.16 -13.80 -18.98
CA ASP A 220 16.78 -13.63 -20.29
C ASP A 220 18.31 -13.78 -20.25
N GLY A 221 18.79 -14.82 -19.52
CA GLY A 221 20.21 -15.10 -19.33
C GLY A 221 20.96 -14.07 -18.47
N LYS A 222 20.28 -13.06 -17.97
CA LYS A 222 20.85 -12.07 -17.05
C LYS A 222 20.74 -12.60 -15.64
N ASN A 223 21.77 -13.26 -15.17
CA ASN A 223 21.85 -13.77 -13.81
C ASN A 223 21.92 -12.62 -12.79
N ARG A 224 20.79 -11.95 -12.56
CA ARG A 224 20.69 -10.84 -11.60
C ARG A 224 20.74 -11.33 -10.15
N VAL A 225 20.40 -12.58 -9.92
CA VAL A 225 20.45 -13.18 -8.58
C VAL A 225 21.90 -13.29 -8.10
N ASN A 226 22.83 -13.68 -8.95
CA ASN A 226 24.26 -13.77 -8.58
C ASN A 226 25.01 -12.45 -8.68
N ALA A 227 24.54 -11.48 -9.45
CA ALA A 227 25.20 -10.17 -9.59
C ALA A 227 25.02 -9.27 -8.34
N GLY A 228 23.98 -9.50 -7.52
CA GLY A 228 23.72 -8.73 -6.31
C GLY A 228 24.50 -9.23 -5.08
N VAL A 229 24.82 -10.51 -5.02
CA VAL A 229 25.44 -11.15 -3.84
C VAL A 229 26.95 -10.94 -3.77
N SER A 230 27.60 -10.70 -4.90
CA SER A 230 29.06 -10.47 -4.94
C SER A 230 29.47 -9.03 -4.62
N GLN A 231 28.53 -8.12 -4.32
CA GLN A 231 28.79 -6.70 -4.02
C GLN A 231 28.21 -6.24 -2.66
N LEU A 232 27.68 -7.13 -1.85
CA LEU A 232 27.34 -6.92 -0.44
C LEU A 232 28.29 -7.70 0.45
#